data_bbb809fdf5f5c75b1d8123ac2b10278b
#
_entry.id   bbb809fdf5f5c75b1d8123ac2b10278b
#
_cell.length_a   1.000
_cell.length_b   1.000
_cell.length_c   1.000
_cell.angle_alpha   90.00
_cell.angle_beta   90.00
_cell.angle_gamma   90.00
#
_symmetry.space_group_name_H-M   'P 1'
#
loop_
_entity.id
_entity.type
_entity.pdbx_description
1 polymer ?
#
loop_
_entity_poly.entity_id
_entity_poly.type
_entity_poly.pdbx_seq_one_letter_code
_entity_poly.pdbx_strand_id
1 'polypeptide(L)'
;MNHISNPQLLAALQWRYATKVFDPVRKIPADVWQTLEQALVLTPTSYGLQPYRFLLIQDPAKRAELLPHSWNQKQVVDASHFVVFTARTKMTEADVNKLIRRTSDVRKIPPESLNFYRDMMLGDIVNGPRGQAAHEWATRQAYIALGNLMTCAAVLGVDACPMEGLNPAEYDRVLGLTGGDYATVVACALGYRAANDKYASLPKVRYEKAELVTKI
;
A
#
# COMPACT_ATOMS: atom_id res chain seq x y z
N MET A 1 -23.28 4.45 -13.39
CA MET A 1 -22.06 4.74 -12.61
C MET A 1 -21.50 6.08 -13.08
N ASN A 2 -21.43 7.08 -12.21
CA ASN A 2 -20.81 8.37 -12.59
C ASN A 2 -19.29 8.19 -12.51
N HIS A 3 -18.61 8.28 -13.66
CA HIS A 3 -17.15 8.19 -13.73
C HIS A 3 -16.55 9.57 -13.41
N ILE A 4 -15.39 9.56 -12.70
CA ILE A 4 -14.57 10.75 -12.58
C ILE A 4 -14.09 11.18 -13.97
N SER A 5 -14.16 12.47 -14.30
CA SER A 5 -13.74 12.99 -15.59
C SER A 5 -12.21 13.00 -15.73
N ASN A 6 -11.70 12.93 -16.97
CA ASN A 6 -10.26 13.04 -17.25
C ASN A 6 -9.62 14.29 -16.61
N PRO A 7 -10.20 15.50 -16.71
CA PRO A 7 -9.65 16.69 -16.06
C PRO A 7 -9.58 16.57 -14.54
N GLN A 8 -10.60 15.99 -13.89
CA GLN A 8 -10.61 15.79 -12.44
C GLN A 8 -9.50 14.82 -11.98
N LEU A 9 -9.32 13.71 -12.69
CA LEU A 9 -8.25 12.76 -12.39
C LEU A 9 -6.88 13.41 -12.53
N LEU A 10 -6.64 14.11 -13.65
CA LEU A 10 -5.36 14.78 -13.89
C LEU A 10 -5.11 15.89 -12.86
N ALA A 11 -6.13 16.66 -12.48
CA ALA A 11 -6.02 17.67 -11.44
C ALA A 11 -5.63 17.06 -10.09
N ALA A 12 -6.23 15.94 -9.68
CA ALA A 12 -5.88 15.23 -8.45
C ALA A 12 -4.42 14.73 -8.47
N LEU A 13 -3.97 14.17 -9.61
CA LEU A 13 -2.58 13.71 -9.77
C LEU A 13 -1.59 14.87 -9.79
N GLN A 14 -1.95 16.02 -10.35
CA GLN A 14 -1.14 17.24 -10.30
C GLN A 14 -1.11 17.84 -8.89
N TRP A 15 -2.22 17.84 -8.18
CA TRP A 15 -2.36 18.41 -6.84
C TRP A 15 -1.54 17.65 -5.79
N ARG A 16 -1.50 16.30 -5.83
CA ARG A 16 -0.82 15.50 -4.83
C ARG A 16 0.70 15.61 -4.90
N TYR A 17 1.35 15.62 -3.75
CA TYR A 17 2.79 15.46 -3.60
C TYR A 17 3.09 14.62 -2.34
N ALA A 18 4.34 14.33 -2.04
CA ALA A 18 4.75 13.68 -0.80
C ALA A 18 4.80 14.72 0.32
N THR A 19 3.68 14.87 1.03
CA THR A 19 3.47 15.89 2.08
C THR A 19 4.49 15.78 3.19
N LYS A 20 5.15 16.87 3.52
CA LYS A 20 6.24 16.88 4.52
C LYS A 20 5.78 17.36 5.89
N VAL A 21 4.80 18.23 5.95
CA VAL A 21 4.24 18.74 7.21
C VAL A 21 2.73 18.51 7.20
N PHE A 22 2.26 17.65 8.10
CA PHE A 22 0.84 17.40 8.30
C PHE A 22 0.28 18.31 9.38
N ASP A 23 -0.99 18.67 9.26
CA ASP A 23 -1.78 19.29 10.32
C ASP A 23 -2.11 18.21 11.38
N PRO A 24 -1.56 18.29 12.60
CA PRO A 24 -1.76 17.24 13.60
C PRO A 24 -3.17 17.26 14.22
N VAL A 25 -3.93 18.33 14.02
CA VAL A 25 -5.28 18.51 14.59
C VAL A 25 -6.33 17.98 13.62
N ARG A 26 -6.18 18.27 12.33
CA ARG A 26 -7.16 17.88 11.31
C ARG A 26 -7.10 16.40 11.00
N LYS A 27 -8.19 15.67 11.26
CA LYS A 27 -8.28 14.24 11.04
C LYS A 27 -9.11 13.91 9.79
N ILE A 28 -8.77 12.82 9.11
CA ILE A 28 -9.57 12.28 8.02
C ILE A 28 -10.91 11.81 8.59
N PRO A 29 -12.06 12.22 8.01
CA PRO A 29 -13.37 11.72 8.43
C PRO A 29 -13.47 10.18 8.31
N ALA A 30 -14.26 9.58 9.19
CA ALA A 30 -14.33 8.11 9.29
C ALA A 30 -14.85 7.46 7.99
N ASP A 31 -15.82 8.05 7.32
CA ASP A 31 -16.38 7.58 6.05
C ASP A 31 -15.35 7.65 4.90
N VAL A 32 -14.56 8.73 4.84
CA VAL A 32 -13.46 8.89 3.89
C VAL A 32 -12.38 7.85 4.16
N TRP A 33 -12.05 7.63 5.46
CA TRP A 33 -11.05 6.62 5.82
C TRP A 33 -11.52 5.21 5.46
N GLN A 34 -12.75 4.83 5.76
CA GLN A 34 -13.34 3.55 5.36
C GLN A 34 -13.27 3.33 3.84
N THR A 35 -13.48 4.38 3.06
CA THR A 35 -13.34 4.32 1.60
C THR A 35 -11.89 4.02 1.19
N LEU A 36 -10.91 4.62 1.84
CA LEU A 36 -9.48 4.37 1.59
C LEU A 36 -9.06 2.96 2.04
N GLU A 37 -9.58 2.45 3.16
CA GLU A 37 -9.36 1.06 3.55
C GLU A 37 -9.94 0.08 2.52
N GLN A 38 -11.14 0.36 2.02
CA GLN A 38 -11.74 -0.45 0.97
C GLN A 38 -10.94 -0.38 -0.35
N ALA A 39 -10.35 0.76 -0.69
CA ALA A 39 -9.47 0.88 -1.85
C ALA A 39 -8.20 0.01 -1.72
N LEU A 40 -7.64 -0.12 -0.51
CA LEU A 40 -6.54 -1.06 -0.24
C LEU A 40 -6.98 -2.51 -0.48
N VAL A 41 -8.16 -2.89 0.03
CA VAL A 41 -8.71 -4.26 -0.13
C VAL A 41 -9.00 -4.58 -1.59
N LEU A 42 -9.49 -3.60 -2.37
CA LEU A 42 -9.84 -3.77 -3.79
C LEU A 42 -8.64 -3.66 -4.73
N THR A 43 -7.44 -3.46 -4.22
CA THR A 43 -6.24 -3.40 -5.05
C THR A 43 -6.03 -4.71 -5.81
N PRO A 44 -5.84 -4.65 -7.15
CA PRO A 44 -5.52 -5.84 -7.93
C PRO A 44 -4.09 -6.31 -7.62
N THR A 45 -3.89 -7.63 -7.65
CA THR A 45 -2.56 -8.24 -7.52
C THR A 45 -2.39 -9.38 -8.52
N SER A 46 -1.14 -9.78 -8.75
CA SER A 46 -0.85 -10.97 -9.53
C SER A 46 -1.59 -12.18 -8.94
N TYR A 47 -2.30 -12.93 -9.77
CA TYR A 47 -3.18 -14.03 -9.39
C TYR A 47 -4.34 -13.66 -8.44
N GLY A 48 -4.44 -12.42 -7.95
CA GLY A 48 -5.37 -12.04 -6.88
C GLY A 48 -4.95 -12.55 -5.49
N LEU A 49 -3.69 -12.95 -5.31
CA LEU A 49 -3.19 -13.58 -4.08
C LEU A 49 -3.10 -12.63 -2.89
N GLN A 50 -3.03 -11.32 -3.10
CA GLN A 50 -2.94 -10.30 -2.04
C GLN A 50 -1.91 -10.66 -0.96
N PRO A 51 -0.61 -10.84 -1.32
CA PRO A 51 0.42 -11.37 -0.42
C PRO A 51 0.96 -10.30 0.53
N TYR A 52 0.07 -9.52 1.13
CA TYR A 52 0.40 -8.39 1.98
C TYR A 52 -0.59 -8.26 3.15
N ARG A 53 -0.20 -7.45 4.14
CA ARG A 53 -1.07 -6.89 5.17
C ARG A 53 -0.79 -5.41 5.33
N PHE A 54 -1.82 -4.66 5.71
CA PHE A 54 -1.73 -3.25 6.04
C PHE A 54 -1.92 -3.11 7.54
N LEU A 55 -0.93 -2.53 8.22
CA LEU A 55 -1.00 -2.26 9.65
C LEU A 55 -1.31 -0.78 9.84
N LEU A 56 -2.51 -0.48 10.32
CA LEU A 56 -2.89 0.86 10.70
C LEU A 56 -2.40 1.13 12.12
N ILE A 57 -1.40 1.98 12.24
CA ILE A 57 -0.81 2.34 13.54
C ILE A 57 -1.60 3.49 14.16
N GLN A 58 -2.56 3.15 15.01
CA GLN A 58 -3.43 4.12 15.66
C GLN A 58 -2.84 4.63 16.99
N ASP A 59 -2.12 3.77 17.72
CA ASP A 59 -1.53 4.09 19.02
C ASP A 59 -0.43 5.15 18.88
N PRO A 60 -0.59 6.35 19.51
CA PRO A 60 0.43 7.39 19.49
C PRO A 60 1.78 6.96 20.08
N ALA A 61 1.77 6.08 21.10
CA ALA A 61 3.00 5.57 21.71
C ALA A 61 3.77 4.70 20.71
N LYS A 62 3.07 3.85 19.94
CA LYS A 62 3.70 3.07 18.86
C LYS A 62 4.24 3.93 17.74
N ARG A 63 3.54 5.01 17.34
CA ARG A 63 4.06 5.97 16.36
C ARG A 63 5.32 6.67 16.88
N ALA A 64 5.34 7.06 18.16
CA ALA A 64 6.52 7.68 18.78
C ALA A 64 7.71 6.70 18.84
N GLU A 65 7.46 5.41 19.10
CA GLU A 65 8.48 4.35 19.08
C GLU A 65 9.05 4.14 17.66
N LEU A 66 8.24 4.28 16.60
CA LEU A 66 8.66 4.15 15.20
C LEU A 66 9.41 5.38 14.68
N LEU A 67 9.24 6.56 15.27
CA LEU A 67 9.80 7.81 14.79
C LEU A 67 11.33 7.80 14.62
N PRO A 68 12.15 7.35 15.59
CA PRO A 68 13.61 7.29 15.44
C PRO A 68 14.04 6.34 14.32
N HIS A 69 13.25 5.32 14.04
CA HIS A 69 13.49 4.35 12.96
C HIS A 69 12.96 4.82 11.59
N SER A 70 12.47 6.04 11.50
CA SER A 70 11.91 6.70 10.31
C SER A 70 12.68 7.96 9.94
N TRP A 71 14.00 7.99 10.20
CA TRP A 71 14.86 9.18 10.01
C TRP A 71 14.31 10.42 10.72
N ASN A 72 13.63 10.25 11.86
CA ASN A 72 12.94 11.29 12.62
C ASN A 72 11.95 12.12 11.80
N GLN A 73 11.36 11.53 10.77
CA GLN A 73 10.34 12.17 9.94
C GLN A 73 9.03 12.30 10.70
N LYS A 74 8.66 13.52 11.09
CA LYS A 74 7.48 13.80 11.92
C LYS A 74 6.15 13.39 11.29
N GLN A 75 6.10 13.12 9.99
CA GLN A 75 4.91 12.58 9.32
C GLN A 75 4.36 11.33 10.03
N VAL A 76 5.24 10.51 10.64
CA VAL A 76 4.86 9.31 11.40
C VAL A 76 3.92 9.63 12.55
N VAL A 77 4.16 10.73 13.26
CA VAL A 77 3.41 11.13 14.48
C VAL A 77 2.33 12.16 14.20
N ASP A 78 2.55 13.08 13.25
CA ASP A 78 1.66 14.22 13.00
C ASP A 78 0.48 13.87 12.07
N ALA A 79 0.65 12.90 11.16
CA ALA A 79 -0.40 12.52 10.22
C ALA A 79 -1.66 11.98 10.92
N SER A 80 -2.82 12.19 10.30
CA SER A 80 -4.08 11.64 10.76
C SER A 80 -4.01 10.11 10.89
N HIS A 81 -3.57 9.45 9.82
CA HIS A 81 -3.43 7.99 9.74
C HIS A 81 -2.01 7.62 9.30
N PHE A 82 -1.51 6.51 9.83
CA PHE A 82 -0.21 5.98 9.48
C PHE A 82 -0.33 4.49 9.18
N VAL A 83 -0.04 4.11 7.94
CA VAL A 83 -0.19 2.74 7.43
C VAL A 83 1.19 2.17 7.13
N VAL A 84 1.50 1.02 7.72
CA VAL A 84 2.68 0.23 7.39
C VAL A 84 2.24 -0.90 6.45
N PHE A 85 2.86 -0.98 5.30
CA PHE A 85 2.67 -2.02 4.30
C PHE A 85 3.64 -3.14 4.59
N THR A 86 3.13 -4.34 4.77
CA THR A 86 3.94 -5.54 4.97
C THR A 86 3.68 -6.53 3.85
N ALA A 87 4.69 -7.31 3.50
CA ALA A 87 4.60 -8.34 2.47
C ALA A 87 4.96 -9.71 3.03
N ARG A 88 4.41 -10.78 2.45
CA ARG A 88 4.73 -12.17 2.79
C ARG A 88 6.24 -12.40 2.65
N THR A 89 6.85 -13.02 3.65
CA THR A 89 8.25 -13.44 3.60
C THR A 89 8.44 -14.68 2.75
N LYS A 90 7.42 -15.57 2.72
CA LYS A 90 7.35 -16.79 1.90
C LYS A 90 5.92 -16.98 1.40
N MET A 91 5.77 -17.57 0.24
CA MET A 91 4.50 -18.07 -0.25
C MET A 91 4.41 -19.57 -0.01
N THR A 92 3.23 -20.02 0.42
CA THR A 92 2.98 -21.42 0.78
C THR A 92 1.78 -21.96 0.03
N GLU A 93 1.67 -23.29 0.00
CA GLU A 93 0.46 -23.95 -0.51
C GLU A 93 -0.80 -23.50 0.25
N ALA A 94 -0.70 -23.22 1.55
CA ALA A 94 -1.81 -22.74 2.35
C ALA A 94 -2.34 -21.37 1.85
N ASP A 95 -1.46 -20.47 1.39
CA ASP A 95 -1.84 -19.18 0.80
C ASP A 95 -2.63 -19.37 -0.50
N VAL A 96 -2.15 -20.26 -1.36
CA VAL A 96 -2.83 -20.60 -2.61
C VAL A 96 -4.20 -21.24 -2.32
N ASN A 97 -4.24 -22.23 -1.44
CA ASN A 97 -5.49 -22.92 -1.08
C ASN A 97 -6.49 -21.98 -0.41
N LYS A 98 -6.04 -20.96 0.35
CA LYS A 98 -6.89 -19.91 0.91
C LYS A 98 -7.59 -19.12 -0.21
N LEU A 99 -6.86 -18.73 -1.26
CA LEU A 99 -7.42 -18.03 -2.41
C LEU A 99 -8.43 -18.92 -3.17
N ILE A 100 -8.09 -20.21 -3.41
CA ILE A 100 -8.98 -21.16 -4.09
C ILE A 100 -10.31 -21.28 -3.34
N ARG A 101 -10.27 -21.51 -2.02
CA ARG A 101 -11.48 -21.55 -1.20
C ARG A 101 -12.27 -20.25 -1.28
N ARG A 102 -11.60 -19.09 -1.12
CA ARG A 102 -12.27 -17.79 -1.22
C ARG A 102 -12.92 -17.57 -2.58
N THR A 103 -12.25 -17.99 -3.67
CA THR A 103 -12.80 -17.88 -5.03
C THR A 103 -14.03 -18.77 -5.20
N SER A 104 -13.95 -20.02 -4.76
CA SER A 104 -15.06 -20.96 -4.75
C SER A 104 -16.28 -20.41 -4.00
N ASP A 105 -16.06 -19.90 -2.79
CA ASP A 105 -17.11 -19.35 -1.93
C ASP A 105 -17.82 -18.15 -2.58
N VAL A 106 -17.04 -17.21 -3.13
CA VAL A 106 -17.57 -15.97 -3.71
C VAL A 106 -18.28 -16.22 -5.03
N ARG A 107 -17.71 -17.07 -5.87
CA ARG A 107 -18.25 -17.37 -7.22
C ARG A 107 -19.29 -18.48 -7.21
N LYS A 108 -19.47 -19.17 -6.07
CA LYS A 108 -20.39 -20.31 -5.93
C LYS A 108 -20.09 -21.43 -6.94
N ILE A 109 -18.81 -21.75 -7.10
CA ILE A 109 -18.32 -22.83 -7.97
C ILE A 109 -17.57 -23.88 -7.15
N PRO A 110 -17.54 -25.16 -7.57
CA PRO A 110 -16.79 -26.20 -6.89
C PRO A 110 -15.28 -25.88 -6.84
N PRO A 111 -14.59 -26.10 -5.70
CA PRO A 111 -13.14 -25.86 -5.62
C PRO A 111 -12.34 -26.65 -6.67
N GLU A 112 -12.80 -27.84 -7.02
CA GLU A 112 -12.17 -28.76 -7.98
C GLU A 112 -12.09 -28.14 -9.39
N SER A 113 -13.03 -27.27 -9.74
CA SER A 113 -13.00 -26.54 -11.02
C SER A 113 -11.83 -25.57 -11.13
N LEU A 114 -11.17 -25.28 -10.01
CA LEU A 114 -10.01 -24.39 -9.90
C LEU A 114 -8.67 -25.14 -9.81
N ASN A 115 -8.64 -26.47 -9.92
CA ASN A 115 -7.42 -27.27 -9.76
C ASN A 115 -6.30 -26.84 -10.72
N PHE A 116 -6.60 -26.61 -11.99
CA PHE A 116 -5.61 -26.13 -12.96
C PHE A 116 -4.99 -24.79 -12.52
N TYR A 117 -5.83 -23.87 -12.06
CA TYR A 117 -5.38 -22.55 -11.59
C TYR A 117 -4.54 -22.66 -10.29
N ARG A 118 -4.96 -23.54 -9.37
CA ARG A 118 -4.22 -23.87 -8.17
C ARG A 118 -2.82 -24.41 -8.49
N ASP A 119 -2.74 -25.42 -9.36
CA ASP A 119 -1.49 -26.10 -9.69
C ASP A 119 -0.53 -25.17 -10.43
N MET A 120 -1.04 -24.29 -11.29
CA MET A 120 -0.26 -23.24 -11.94
C MET A 120 0.35 -22.28 -10.89
N MET A 121 -0.41 -21.83 -9.89
CA MET A 121 0.10 -20.98 -8.82
C MET A 121 1.14 -21.70 -7.96
N LEU A 122 0.90 -22.96 -7.60
CA LEU A 122 1.87 -23.76 -6.84
C LEU A 122 3.19 -23.92 -7.61
N GLY A 123 3.11 -24.21 -8.91
CA GLY A 123 4.29 -24.34 -9.77
C GLY A 123 5.09 -23.05 -9.89
N ASP A 124 4.43 -21.88 -9.94
CA ASP A 124 5.09 -20.61 -10.16
C ASP A 124 5.53 -19.92 -8.84
N ILE A 125 4.58 -19.75 -7.90
CA ILE A 125 4.77 -18.85 -6.73
C ILE A 125 5.31 -19.59 -5.51
N VAL A 126 5.11 -20.91 -5.42
CA VAL A 126 5.58 -21.71 -4.28
C VAL A 126 6.86 -22.47 -4.64
N ASN A 127 6.80 -23.25 -5.72
CA ASN A 127 7.87 -24.18 -6.08
C ASN A 127 8.80 -23.64 -7.19
N GLY A 128 8.37 -22.61 -7.92
CA GLY A 128 9.11 -22.03 -9.04
C GLY A 128 10.09 -20.93 -8.64
N PRO A 129 10.74 -20.31 -9.62
CA PRO A 129 11.72 -19.23 -9.39
C PRO A 129 11.16 -18.04 -8.61
N ARG A 130 9.88 -17.71 -8.80
CA ARG A 130 9.24 -16.65 -8.00
C ARG A 130 9.06 -17.04 -6.54
N GLY A 131 8.88 -18.33 -6.24
CA GLY A 131 8.84 -18.82 -4.87
C GLY A 131 10.16 -18.61 -4.12
N GLN A 132 11.30 -18.69 -4.83
CA GLN A 132 12.63 -18.40 -4.27
C GLN A 132 12.81 -16.91 -3.95
N ALA A 133 12.14 -16.02 -4.66
CA ALA A 133 12.11 -14.58 -4.45
C ALA A 133 10.73 -14.09 -3.96
N ALA A 134 10.05 -14.90 -3.13
CA ALA A 134 8.66 -14.66 -2.76
C ALA A 134 8.44 -13.30 -2.09
N HIS A 135 9.35 -12.89 -1.20
CA HIS A 135 9.25 -11.60 -0.53
C HIS A 135 9.38 -10.43 -1.51
N GLU A 136 10.31 -10.49 -2.45
CA GLU A 136 10.47 -9.45 -3.48
C GLU A 136 9.24 -9.38 -4.39
N TRP A 137 8.72 -10.53 -4.82
CA TRP A 137 7.48 -10.58 -5.59
C TRP A 137 6.28 -10.01 -4.81
N ALA A 138 6.12 -10.38 -3.54
CA ALA A 138 5.07 -9.87 -2.65
C ALA A 138 5.22 -8.36 -2.41
N THR A 139 6.44 -7.86 -2.25
CA THR A 139 6.78 -6.44 -2.13
C THR A 139 6.26 -5.64 -3.33
N ARG A 140 6.44 -6.14 -4.56
CA ARG A 140 5.89 -5.46 -5.77
C ARG A 140 4.37 -5.32 -5.70
N GLN A 141 3.65 -6.31 -5.14
CA GLN A 141 2.20 -6.23 -4.95
C GLN A 141 1.83 -5.17 -3.89
N ALA A 142 2.61 -5.04 -2.82
CA ALA A 142 2.41 -4.00 -1.82
C ALA A 142 2.60 -2.58 -2.40
N TYR A 143 3.55 -2.38 -3.32
CA TYR A 143 3.73 -1.11 -4.04
C TYR A 143 2.58 -0.79 -5.00
N ILE A 144 1.96 -1.79 -5.62
CA ILE A 144 0.71 -1.58 -6.39
C ILE A 144 -0.38 -1.03 -5.46
N ALA A 145 -0.52 -1.61 -4.26
CA ALA A 145 -1.50 -1.15 -3.27
C ALA A 145 -1.18 0.27 -2.77
N LEU A 146 0.08 0.59 -2.54
CA LEU A 146 0.52 1.93 -2.17
C LEU A 146 0.18 2.96 -3.26
N GLY A 147 0.47 2.65 -4.53
CA GLY A 147 0.12 3.52 -5.66
C GLY A 147 -1.39 3.73 -5.78
N ASN A 148 -2.19 2.66 -5.61
CA ASN A 148 -3.64 2.73 -5.59
C ASN A 148 -4.15 3.62 -4.45
N LEU A 149 -3.67 3.40 -3.22
CA LEU A 149 -4.04 4.22 -2.05
C LEU A 149 -3.74 5.71 -2.27
N MET A 150 -2.55 6.03 -2.77
CA MET A 150 -2.15 7.44 -3.02
C MET A 150 -3.02 8.10 -4.09
N THR A 151 -3.43 7.36 -5.10
CA THR A 151 -4.32 7.87 -6.16
C THR A 151 -5.73 8.11 -5.60
N CYS A 152 -6.28 7.14 -4.88
CA CYS A 152 -7.59 7.27 -4.23
C CYS A 152 -7.61 8.42 -3.21
N ALA A 153 -6.55 8.55 -2.38
CA ALA A 153 -6.41 9.66 -1.44
C ALA A 153 -6.42 11.00 -2.16
N ALA A 154 -5.68 11.15 -3.26
CA ALA A 154 -5.66 12.38 -4.04
C ALA A 154 -7.03 12.75 -4.61
N VAL A 155 -7.76 11.77 -5.13
CA VAL A 155 -9.13 11.95 -5.66
C VAL A 155 -10.10 12.38 -4.57
N LEU A 156 -9.90 11.92 -3.34
CA LEU A 156 -10.71 12.28 -2.17
C LEU A 156 -10.20 13.55 -1.44
N GLY A 157 -9.19 14.24 -1.97
CA GLY A 157 -8.62 15.44 -1.35
C GLY A 157 -7.86 15.17 -0.05
N VAL A 158 -7.33 13.95 0.11
CA VAL A 158 -6.49 13.54 1.24
C VAL A 158 -5.02 13.57 0.82
N ASP A 159 -4.20 14.22 1.62
CA ASP A 159 -2.75 14.24 1.44
C ASP A 159 -2.10 12.93 1.86
N ALA A 160 -1.06 12.54 1.13
CA ALA A 160 -0.31 11.31 1.41
C ALA A 160 1.20 11.52 1.26
N CYS A 161 1.96 10.84 2.10
CA CYS A 161 3.41 10.76 2.00
C CYS A 161 3.85 9.29 2.04
N PRO A 162 4.25 8.69 0.92
CA PRO A 162 4.92 7.38 0.94
C PRO A 162 6.31 7.55 1.55
N MET A 163 6.74 6.57 2.36
CA MET A 163 7.95 6.66 3.17
C MET A 163 8.76 5.36 3.05
N GLU A 164 9.87 5.42 2.30
CA GLU A 164 10.91 4.38 2.27
C GLU A 164 12.06 4.67 3.25
N GLY A 165 12.14 5.92 3.74
CA GLY A 165 13.13 6.34 4.74
C GLY A 165 12.81 5.80 6.13
N LEU A 166 12.83 4.48 6.26
CA LEU A 166 12.60 3.73 7.49
C LEU A 166 13.55 2.52 7.57
N ASN A 167 13.74 2.01 8.78
CA ASN A 167 14.47 0.76 8.99
C ASN A 167 13.48 -0.41 9.13
N PRO A 168 13.33 -1.28 8.11
CA PRO A 168 12.35 -2.37 8.15
C PRO A 168 12.54 -3.33 9.31
N ALA A 169 13.79 -3.69 9.67
CA ALA A 169 14.05 -4.61 10.75
C ALA A 169 13.63 -4.05 12.12
N GLU A 170 13.84 -2.76 12.34
CA GLU A 170 13.38 -2.10 13.57
C GLU A 170 11.86 -1.95 13.59
N TYR A 171 11.24 -1.68 12.44
CA TYR A 171 9.77 -1.71 12.32
C TYR A 171 9.22 -3.08 12.67
N ASP A 172 9.82 -4.15 12.12
CA ASP A 172 9.41 -5.53 12.42
C ASP A 172 9.56 -5.85 13.91
N ARG A 173 10.64 -5.39 14.56
CA ARG A 173 10.84 -5.54 16.01
C ARG A 173 9.74 -4.82 16.81
N VAL A 174 9.49 -3.55 16.51
CA VAL A 174 8.50 -2.72 17.22
C VAL A 174 7.08 -3.23 17.03
N LEU A 175 6.78 -3.75 15.84
CA LEU A 175 5.45 -4.23 15.46
C LEU A 175 5.24 -5.73 15.72
N GLY A 176 6.26 -6.44 16.25
CA GLY A 176 6.15 -7.87 16.56
C GLY A 176 6.10 -8.77 15.33
N LEU A 177 6.75 -8.37 14.24
CA LEU A 177 6.78 -9.12 12.98
C LEU A 177 8.06 -9.96 12.81
N THR A 178 9.08 -9.75 13.64
CA THR A 178 10.38 -10.42 13.54
C THR A 178 10.26 -11.95 13.49
N GLY A 179 10.78 -12.55 12.43
CA GLY A 179 10.70 -14.01 12.22
C GLY A 179 9.32 -14.53 11.80
N GLY A 180 8.36 -13.64 11.58
CA GLY A 180 7.01 -13.97 11.19
C GLY A 180 6.80 -14.14 9.67
N ASP A 181 5.57 -14.36 9.31
CA ASP A 181 5.11 -14.56 7.93
C ASP A 181 5.14 -13.29 7.07
N TYR A 182 5.23 -12.12 7.69
CA TYR A 182 5.20 -10.82 7.04
C TYR A 182 6.36 -9.97 7.52
N ALA A 183 6.93 -9.17 6.62
CA ALA A 183 7.96 -8.19 6.94
C ALA A 183 7.57 -6.82 6.40
N THR A 184 8.04 -5.78 7.06
CA THR A 184 7.80 -4.38 6.68
C THR A 184 8.46 -4.06 5.33
N VAL A 185 7.72 -3.36 4.48
CA VAL A 185 8.17 -2.93 3.14
C VAL A 185 8.30 -1.42 3.06
N VAL A 186 7.23 -0.72 3.33
CA VAL A 186 7.10 0.72 3.13
C VAL A 186 5.98 1.24 4.04
N ALA A 187 5.97 2.53 4.33
CA ALA A 187 4.87 3.15 5.07
C ALA A 187 4.23 4.29 4.27
N CYS A 188 3.03 4.68 4.68
CA CYS A 188 2.35 5.86 4.13
C CYS A 188 1.67 6.62 5.27
N ALA A 189 2.02 7.90 5.38
CA ALA A 189 1.33 8.86 6.22
C ALA A 189 0.20 9.52 5.42
N LEU A 190 -1.00 9.62 5.99
CA LEU A 190 -2.17 10.23 5.35
C LEU A 190 -2.83 11.25 6.29
N GLY A 191 -3.33 12.33 5.72
CA GLY A 191 -3.95 13.42 6.49
C GLY A 191 -4.18 14.64 5.64
N TYR A 192 -3.96 15.80 6.23
CA TYR A 192 -4.06 17.09 5.54
C TYR A 192 -2.77 17.87 5.74
N ARG A 193 -2.28 18.50 4.67
CA ARG A 193 -1.08 19.35 4.73
C ARG A 193 -1.29 20.53 5.67
N ALA A 194 -0.27 20.87 6.44
CA ALA A 194 -0.25 22.10 7.22
C ALA A 194 0.04 23.31 6.33
N ALA A 195 -0.43 24.48 6.73
CA ALA A 195 -0.27 25.72 5.96
C ALA A 195 1.22 26.11 5.76
N ASN A 196 2.11 25.65 6.64
CA ASN A 196 3.55 25.89 6.58
C ASN A 196 4.35 24.82 5.82
N ASP A 197 3.69 23.87 5.14
CA ASP A 197 4.41 22.95 4.27
C ASP A 197 4.86 23.67 2.99
N LYS A 198 6.14 24.05 2.98
CA LYS A 198 6.76 24.79 1.88
C LYS A 198 6.74 24.05 0.54
N TYR A 199 6.58 22.72 0.55
CA TYR A 199 6.54 21.93 -0.67
C TYR A 199 5.17 22.00 -1.37
N ALA A 200 4.13 22.46 -0.68
CA ALA A 200 2.78 22.57 -1.24
C ALA A 200 2.69 23.53 -2.44
N SER A 201 3.54 24.57 -2.45
CA SER A 201 3.57 25.60 -3.50
C SER A 201 4.61 25.35 -4.59
N LEU A 202 5.45 24.33 -4.45
CA LEU A 202 6.50 24.06 -5.43
C LEU A 202 5.94 23.38 -6.68
N PRO A 203 6.41 23.75 -7.89
CA PRO A 203 6.05 23.06 -9.11
C PRO A 203 6.40 21.57 -9.04
N LYS A 204 5.51 20.73 -9.57
CA LYS A 204 5.76 19.30 -9.67
C LYS A 204 6.79 19.01 -10.75
N VAL A 205 7.87 18.34 -10.37
CA VAL A 205 8.92 17.91 -11.33
C VAL A 205 8.62 16.49 -11.79
N ARG A 206 8.54 16.29 -13.10
CA ARG A 206 8.46 15.00 -13.80
C ARG A 206 9.22 15.11 -15.11
N TYR A 207 9.71 13.98 -15.59
CA TYR A 207 10.26 13.89 -16.93
C TYR A 207 9.17 14.10 -17.98
N GLU A 208 9.57 14.48 -19.18
CA GLU A 208 8.66 14.65 -20.30
C GLU A 208 8.04 13.33 -20.74
N LYS A 209 6.80 13.39 -21.23
CA LYS A 209 6.07 12.19 -21.67
C LYS A 209 6.86 11.37 -22.70
N ALA A 210 7.56 12.02 -23.62
CA ALA A 210 8.34 11.34 -24.66
C ALA A 210 9.51 10.53 -24.12
N GLU A 211 10.04 10.89 -22.94
CA GLU A 211 11.12 10.14 -22.29
C GLU A 211 10.62 8.85 -21.61
N LEU A 212 9.35 8.84 -21.19
CA LEU A 212 8.78 7.75 -20.37
C LEU A 212 7.83 6.85 -21.17
N VAL A 213 7.26 7.33 -22.27
CA VAL A 213 6.24 6.61 -23.05
C VAL A 213 6.70 6.48 -24.50
N THR A 214 7.10 5.28 -24.86
CA THR A 214 7.46 4.92 -26.24
C THR A 214 6.26 4.24 -26.93
N LYS A 215 5.94 4.69 -28.15
CA LYS A 215 4.98 4.00 -29.02
C LYS A 215 5.76 3.13 -29.99
N ILE A 216 5.43 1.85 -30.05
CA ILE A 216 6.05 0.84 -30.92
C ILE A 216 5.04 0.45 -31.98
#